data_5563c504018190d73a80c15a52bc0c75
#
_entry.id   5563c504018190d73a80c15a52bc0c75
#
_cell.length_a   1.000
_cell.length_b   1.000
_cell.length_c   1.000
_cell.angle_alpha   90.00
_cell.angle_beta   90.00
_cell.angle_gamma   90.00
#
_symmetry.space_group_name_H-M   'P 1'
#
loop_
_entity.id
_entity.type
_entity.pdbx_description
1 polymer ?
#
loop_
_entity_poly.entity_id
_entity_poly.type
_entity_poly.pdbx_seq_one_letter_code
_entity_poly.pdbx_strand_id
1 'polypeptide(L)'
;MSKAKEIKAKLEEAGIRYWANDNISEVLEEGDKQQLIEEAIPAFENVLQKLLIDTKTDPNSQDTARRMAKMYINEIMSGRYDPMPNPSSFPNYIENGYEGMLVVRSELTSLCSHHHQTVKGVAYI
;
A
#
# COMPACT_ATOMS: atom_id res chain seq x y z
N MET A 1 -13.28 16.99 10.72
CA MET A 1 -12.66 15.73 11.21
C MET A 1 -11.65 15.25 10.18
N SER A 2 -10.56 14.69 10.61
CA SER A 2 -9.59 14.18 9.62
C SER A 2 -10.15 12.95 8.90
N LYS A 3 -9.77 12.79 7.64
CA LYS A 3 -10.20 11.65 6.81
C LYS A 3 -9.74 10.32 7.43
N ALA A 4 -8.53 10.28 7.96
CA ALA A 4 -8.02 9.09 8.66
C ALA A 4 -8.91 8.68 9.84
N LYS A 5 -9.42 9.63 10.62
CA LYS A 5 -10.36 9.34 11.72
C LYS A 5 -11.72 8.87 11.23
N GLU A 6 -12.22 9.45 10.14
CA GLU A 6 -13.47 9.02 9.50
C GLU A 6 -13.36 7.56 9.02
N ILE A 7 -12.32 7.24 8.27
CA ILE A 7 -12.09 5.87 7.77
C ILE A 7 -11.91 4.89 8.93
N LYS A 8 -11.16 5.28 9.97
CA LYS A 8 -11.00 4.45 11.16
C LYS A 8 -12.35 4.14 11.80
N ALA A 9 -13.25 5.13 11.94
CA ALA A 9 -14.58 4.91 12.48
C ALA A 9 -15.40 3.93 11.63
N LYS A 10 -15.35 4.05 10.30
CA LYS A 10 -15.99 3.10 9.38
C LYS A 10 -15.47 1.67 9.55
N LEU A 11 -14.16 1.50 9.69
CA LEU A 11 -13.53 0.19 9.92
C LEU A 11 -13.99 -0.44 11.25
N GLU A 12 -14.02 0.36 12.32
CA GLU A 12 -14.44 -0.08 13.65
C GLU A 12 -15.92 -0.45 13.67
N GLU A 13 -16.79 0.36 13.04
CA GLU A 13 -18.22 0.08 12.90
C GLU A 13 -18.50 -1.18 12.09
N ALA A 14 -17.74 -1.42 11.02
CA ALA A 14 -17.85 -2.61 10.19
C ALA A 14 -17.19 -3.86 10.81
N GLY A 15 -16.47 -3.72 11.93
CA GLY A 15 -15.72 -4.82 12.54
C GLY A 15 -14.53 -5.30 11.69
N ILE A 16 -14.01 -4.45 10.82
CA ILE A 16 -12.89 -4.76 9.92
C ILE A 16 -11.58 -4.51 10.66
N ARG A 17 -10.74 -5.54 10.70
CA ARG A 17 -9.39 -5.41 11.24
C ARG A 17 -8.52 -4.55 10.30
N TYR A 18 -7.69 -3.68 10.88
CA TYR A 18 -6.83 -2.78 10.11
C TYR A 18 -5.37 -2.79 10.57
N TRP A 19 -4.84 -4.00 10.85
CA TRP A 19 -3.41 -4.16 11.10
C TRP A 19 -2.59 -3.79 9.85
N ALA A 20 -1.29 -3.61 10.01
CA ALA A 20 -0.44 -3.06 8.95
C ALA A 20 -0.55 -3.81 7.61
N ASN A 21 -0.72 -5.13 7.63
CA ASN A 21 -0.81 -5.98 6.44
C ASN A 21 -2.25 -6.28 5.97
N ASP A 22 -3.25 -5.69 6.61
CA ASP A 22 -4.65 -5.88 6.20
C ASP A 22 -5.02 -4.95 5.05
N ASN A 23 -5.87 -5.42 4.15
CA ASN A 23 -6.52 -4.59 3.14
C ASN A 23 -7.73 -3.87 3.76
N ILE A 24 -7.84 -2.57 3.54
CA ILE A 24 -8.92 -1.73 4.05
C ILE A 24 -9.74 -1.07 2.92
N SER A 25 -9.56 -1.50 1.69
CA SER A 25 -10.20 -0.87 0.52
C SER A 25 -11.72 -0.89 0.55
N GLU A 26 -12.32 -1.84 1.25
CA GLU A 26 -13.77 -2.00 1.33
C GLU A 26 -14.51 -0.77 1.87
N VAL A 27 -13.88 -0.02 2.78
CA VAL A 27 -14.47 1.19 3.38
C VAL A 27 -14.01 2.49 2.74
N LEU A 28 -13.11 2.41 1.74
CA LEU A 28 -12.59 3.58 1.04
C LEU A 28 -13.52 3.99 -0.10
N GLU A 29 -13.70 5.30 -0.23
CA GLU A 29 -14.44 5.92 -1.31
C GLU A 29 -13.49 6.62 -2.29
N GLU A 30 -14.02 7.01 -3.43
CA GLU A 30 -13.26 7.78 -4.42
C GLU A 30 -12.74 9.09 -3.79
N GLY A 31 -11.44 9.34 -3.95
CA GLY A 31 -10.79 10.52 -3.38
C GLY A 31 -10.23 10.34 -1.97
N ASP A 32 -10.60 9.30 -1.23
CA ASP A 32 -10.13 9.09 0.14
C ASP A 32 -8.60 8.91 0.21
N LYS A 33 -8.02 8.18 -0.74
CA LYS A 33 -6.55 8.02 -0.80
C LYS A 33 -5.83 9.36 -0.95
N GLN A 34 -6.37 10.26 -1.79
CA GLN A 34 -5.78 11.58 -1.97
C GLN A 34 -5.86 12.42 -0.68
N GLN A 35 -6.97 12.34 0.04
CA GLN A 35 -7.12 13.05 1.32
C GLN A 35 -6.18 12.48 2.39
N LEU A 36 -5.99 11.16 2.45
CA LEU A 36 -5.01 10.54 3.34
C LEU A 36 -3.58 10.99 3.01
N ILE A 37 -3.24 11.10 1.73
CA ILE A 37 -1.94 11.64 1.29
C ILE A 37 -1.75 13.07 1.82
N GLU A 38 -2.74 13.94 1.61
CA GLU A 38 -2.65 15.33 2.07
C GLU A 38 -2.52 15.44 3.60
N GLU A 39 -3.21 14.58 4.35
CA GLU A 39 -3.06 14.52 5.82
C GLU A 39 -1.70 13.95 6.26
N ALA A 40 -1.11 13.05 5.49
CA ALA A 40 0.17 12.45 5.82
C ALA A 40 1.37 13.38 5.58
N ILE A 41 1.26 14.32 4.63
CA ILE A 41 2.37 15.23 4.28
C ILE A 41 2.91 15.98 5.50
N PRO A 42 2.11 16.70 6.31
CA PRO A 42 2.64 17.40 7.47
C PRO A 42 3.21 16.47 8.55
N ALA A 43 2.73 15.24 8.65
CA ALA A 43 3.27 14.25 9.56
C ALA A 43 4.68 13.80 9.11
N PHE A 44 4.89 13.53 7.83
CA PHE A 44 6.21 13.23 7.28
C PHE A 44 7.16 14.44 7.38
N GLU A 45 6.68 15.63 7.12
CA GLU A 45 7.47 16.86 7.32
C GLU A 45 7.97 16.98 8.76
N ASN A 46 7.10 16.71 9.73
CA ASN A 46 7.48 16.71 11.15
C ASN A 46 8.57 15.67 11.44
N VAL A 47 8.45 14.46 10.89
CA VAL A 47 9.48 13.40 11.04
C VAL A 47 10.82 13.89 10.49
N LEU A 48 10.84 14.43 9.26
CA LEU A 48 12.07 14.93 8.63
C LEU A 48 12.74 16.03 9.47
N GLN A 49 11.95 16.95 10.02
CA GLN A 49 12.46 18.00 10.91
C GLN A 49 13.06 17.44 12.20
N LYS A 50 12.45 16.37 12.78
CA LYS A 50 12.99 15.70 13.96
C LYS A 50 14.28 14.92 13.68
N LEU A 51 14.48 14.53 12.42
CA LEU A 51 15.74 13.96 11.94
C LEU A 51 16.79 15.03 11.60
N LEU A 52 16.49 16.30 11.83
CA LEU A 52 17.34 17.45 11.53
C LEU A 52 17.66 17.59 10.04
N ILE A 53 16.72 17.24 9.18
CA ILE A 53 16.82 17.44 7.73
C ILE A 53 16.25 18.80 7.38
N ASP A 54 17.04 19.62 6.69
CA ASP A 54 16.61 20.94 6.22
C ASP A 54 15.72 20.78 4.97
N THR A 55 14.42 20.73 5.18
CA THR A 55 13.44 20.61 4.08
C THR A 55 13.15 21.93 3.36
N LYS A 56 13.75 23.05 3.80
CA LYS A 56 13.51 24.37 3.21
C LYS A 56 14.55 24.74 2.16
N THR A 57 15.82 24.48 2.45
CA THR A 57 16.94 24.94 1.61
C THR A 57 17.67 23.81 0.89
N ASP A 58 17.59 22.57 1.39
CA ASP A 58 18.12 21.40 0.66
C ASP A 58 17.24 21.08 -0.56
N PRO A 59 17.76 21.27 -1.80
CA PRO A 59 16.96 21.05 -3.01
C PRO A 59 16.50 19.60 -3.19
N ASN A 60 17.16 18.63 -2.57
CA ASN A 60 16.75 17.23 -2.61
C ASN A 60 15.62 16.91 -1.63
N SER A 61 15.50 17.70 -0.55
CA SER A 61 14.57 17.42 0.55
C SER A 61 13.31 18.30 0.56
N GLN A 62 13.23 19.34 -0.27
CA GLN A 62 12.13 20.31 -0.28
C GLN A 62 10.75 19.69 -0.48
N ASP A 63 10.64 18.62 -1.26
CA ASP A 63 9.36 17.95 -1.54
C ASP A 63 9.32 16.49 -1.04
N THR A 64 10.25 16.11 -0.17
CA THR A 64 10.39 14.73 0.31
C THR A 64 9.16 14.27 1.08
N ALA A 65 8.58 15.10 1.95
CA ALA A 65 7.38 14.75 2.71
C ALA A 65 6.20 14.35 1.79
N ARG A 66 5.98 15.11 0.72
CA ARG A 66 4.95 14.81 -0.28
C ARG A 66 5.26 13.52 -1.05
N ARG A 67 6.50 13.34 -1.47
CA ARG A 67 6.93 12.12 -2.15
C ARG A 67 6.76 10.90 -1.26
N MET A 68 7.13 10.99 0.03
CA MET A 68 6.94 9.91 1.00
C MET A 68 5.47 9.56 1.19
N ALA A 69 4.61 10.55 1.38
CA ALA A 69 3.17 10.32 1.54
C ALA A 69 2.56 9.59 0.34
N LYS A 70 2.89 10.04 -0.88
CA LYS A 70 2.44 9.38 -2.12
C LYS A 70 3.00 7.97 -2.27
N MET A 71 4.29 7.79 -2.01
CA MET A 71 4.96 6.50 -2.09
C MET A 71 4.31 5.48 -1.15
N TYR A 72 4.06 5.87 0.11
CA TYR A 72 3.44 4.97 1.08
C TYR A 72 2.06 4.49 0.63
N ILE A 73 1.18 5.40 0.23
CA ILE A 73 -0.22 5.08 -0.06
C ILE A 73 -0.39 4.47 -1.45
N ASN A 74 0.30 4.99 -2.46
CA ASN A 74 0.08 4.57 -3.84
C ASN A 74 1.02 3.47 -4.34
N GLU A 75 2.14 3.24 -3.65
CA GLU A 75 3.18 2.32 -4.13
C GLU A 75 3.45 1.19 -3.13
N ILE A 76 4.19 1.48 -2.06
CA ILE A 76 4.68 0.41 -1.17
C ILE A 76 3.61 -0.23 -0.30
N MET A 77 2.50 0.46 -0.04
CA MET A 77 1.34 -0.09 0.67
C MET A 77 0.08 -0.12 -0.21
N SER A 78 0.22 -0.13 -1.53
CA SER A 78 -0.92 -0.17 -2.45
C SER A 78 -1.86 -1.36 -2.19
N GLY A 79 -1.33 -2.52 -1.87
CA GLY A 79 -2.13 -3.70 -1.49
C GLY A 79 -2.99 -3.54 -0.24
N ARG A 80 -2.75 -2.50 0.57
CA ARG A 80 -3.61 -2.12 1.70
C ARG A 80 -4.81 -1.28 1.27
N TYR A 81 -4.62 -0.39 0.31
CA TYR A 81 -5.59 0.63 -0.07
C TYR A 81 -6.35 0.32 -1.36
N ASP A 82 -5.83 -0.55 -2.20
CA ASP A 82 -6.45 -0.92 -3.46
C ASP A 82 -7.23 -2.23 -3.34
N PRO A 83 -8.38 -2.37 -4.05
CA PRO A 83 -9.11 -3.62 -4.06
C PRO A 83 -8.26 -4.76 -4.61
N MET A 84 -8.48 -5.97 -4.09
CA MET A 84 -7.83 -7.16 -4.65
C MET A 84 -8.26 -7.36 -6.11
N PRO A 85 -7.31 -7.68 -7.02
CA PRO A 85 -7.65 -8.03 -8.38
C PRO A 85 -8.58 -9.26 -8.41
N ASN A 86 -9.57 -9.22 -9.30
CA ASN A 86 -10.43 -10.37 -9.53
C ASN A 86 -9.71 -11.37 -10.44
N PRO A 87 -9.42 -12.59 -9.98
CA PRO A 87 -8.84 -13.62 -10.82
C PRO A 87 -9.86 -14.08 -11.88
N SER A 88 -9.37 -14.31 -13.10
CA SER A 88 -10.16 -14.93 -14.16
C SER A 88 -9.77 -16.40 -14.28
N SER A 89 -10.76 -17.25 -14.49
CA SER A 89 -10.55 -18.66 -14.80
C SER A 89 -11.14 -18.99 -16.18
N PHE A 90 -10.52 -19.90 -16.87
CA PHE A 90 -10.97 -20.39 -18.17
C PHE A 90 -10.67 -21.88 -18.30
N PRO A 91 -11.46 -22.62 -19.10
CA PRO A 91 -11.22 -24.05 -19.31
C PRO A 91 -9.87 -24.30 -19.98
N ASN A 92 -9.26 -25.44 -19.66
CA ASN A 92 -8.07 -25.90 -20.38
C ASN A 92 -8.50 -26.50 -21.74
N TYR A 93 -8.27 -25.75 -22.83
CA TYR A 93 -8.63 -26.13 -24.20
C TYR A 93 -7.55 -26.93 -24.93
N ILE A 94 -6.48 -27.35 -24.28
CA ILE A 94 -5.47 -28.20 -24.88
C ILE A 94 -6.14 -29.58 -25.12
N GLU A 95 -6.05 -30.06 -26.36
CA GLU A 95 -6.56 -31.38 -26.72
C GLU A 95 -5.96 -32.45 -25.82
N ASN A 96 -6.79 -33.27 -25.19
CA ASN A 96 -6.45 -34.21 -24.11
C ASN A 96 -6.05 -33.58 -22.76
N GLY A 97 -6.16 -32.27 -22.61
CA GLY A 97 -5.77 -31.55 -21.40
C GLY A 97 -4.26 -31.56 -21.13
N TYR A 98 -3.81 -30.70 -20.25
CA TYR A 98 -2.45 -30.74 -19.71
C TYR A 98 -2.50 -31.35 -18.30
N GLU A 99 -1.94 -32.53 -18.13
CA GLU A 99 -1.93 -33.24 -16.84
C GLU A 99 -0.61 -33.06 -16.05
N GLY A 100 0.31 -32.27 -16.59
CA GLY A 100 1.58 -32.00 -15.95
C GLY A 100 1.49 -30.93 -14.87
N MET A 101 2.61 -30.75 -14.18
CA MET A 101 2.77 -29.67 -13.20
C MET A 101 3.05 -28.35 -13.92
N LEU A 102 2.28 -27.31 -13.61
CA LEU A 102 2.55 -25.95 -14.05
C LEU A 102 3.28 -25.20 -12.93
N VAL A 103 4.45 -24.67 -13.24
CA VAL A 103 5.22 -23.85 -12.29
C VAL A 103 5.36 -22.45 -12.85
N VAL A 104 4.93 -21.45 -12.08
CA VAL A 104 5.06 -20.03 -12.43
C VAL A 104 6.01 -19.35 -11.46
N ARG A 105 6.98 -18.62 -12.01
CA ARG A 105 7.88 -17.77 -11.23
C ARG A 105 7.29 -16.37 -11.13
N SER A 106 7.19 -15.85 -9.92
CA SER A 106 6.75 -14.49 -9.65
C SER A 106 7.73 -13.76 -8.75
N GLU A 107 7.94 -12.48 -9.00
CA GLU A 107 8.68 -11.61 -8.09
C GLU A 107 7.76 -11.14 -6.97
N LEU A 108 8.31 -11.12 -5.75
CA LEU A 108 7.64 -10.63 -4.57
C LEU A 108 8.29 -9.35 -4.07
N THR A 109 7.47 -8.36 -3.78
CA THR A 109 7.88 -7.16 -3.05
C THR A 109 6.86 -6.91 -1.95
N SER A 110 7.33 -6.76 -0.74
CA SER A 110 6.49 -6.49 0.43
C SER A 110 7.17 -5.49 1.36
N LEU A 111 6.38 -4.87 2.22
CA LEU A 111 6.86 -3.99 3.27
C LEU A 111 6.79 -4.71 4.62
N CYS A 112 7.93 -4.80 5.31
CA CYS A 112 7.94 -5.34 6.67
C CYS A 112 7.25 -4.36 7.63
N SER A 113 6.24 -4.84 8.34
CA SER A 113 5.49 -4.00 9.29
C SER A 113 6.27 -3.56 10.53
N HIS A 114 7.41 -4.21 10.83
CA HIS A 114 8.21 -3.86 12.01
C HIS A 114 9.02 -2.57 11.82
N HIS A 115 9.74 -2.44 10.72
CA HIS A 115 10.64 -1.30 10.46
C HIS A 115 10.35 -0.59 9.15
N HIS A 116 9.29 -0.97 8.44
CA HIS A 116 8.94 -0.45 7.11
C HIS A 116 10.08 -0.58 6.08
N GLN A 117 10.88 -1.64 6.21
CA GLN A 117 11.89 -1.99 5.21
C GLN A 117 11.28 -2.87 4.13
N THR A 118 11.73 -2.66 2.90
CA THR A 118 11.28 -3.45 1.76
C THR A 118 11.85 -4.88 1.83
N VAL A 119 10.99 -5.86 1.70
CA VAL A 119 11.34 -7.27 1.52
C VAL A 119 11.14 -7.63 0.04
N LYS A 120 12.17 -8.20 -0.57
CA LYS A 120 12.12 -8.69 -1.96
C LYS A 120 12.46 -10.16 -2.02
N GLY A 121 11.84 -10.86 -2.93
CA GLY A 121 12.07 -12.28 -3.13
C GLY A 121 11.46 -12.79 -4.42
N VAL A 122 11.53 -14.10 -4.59
CA VAL A 122 10.94 -14.82 -5.72
C VAL A 122 10.06 -15.95 -5.19
N ALA A 123 8.87 -16.08 -5.72
CA ALA A 123 7.98 -17.21 -5.46
C ALA A 123 7.90 -18.11 -6.69
N TYR A 124 7.87 -19.40 -6.46
CA TYR A 124 7.54 -20.42 -7.45
C TYR A 124 6.21 -21.06 -7.01
N ILE A 125 5.22 -20.99 -7.87
CA ILE A 125 3.84 -21.41 -7.59
C ILE A 125 3.44 -22.51 -8.55
#